data_d8c1aebd69563f14bddbcbecb9564e38
#
_entry.id   d8c1aebd69563f14bddbcbecb9564e38
#
_cell.length_a   1.000
_cell.length_b   1.000
_cell.length_c   1.000
_cell.angle_alpha   90.00
_cell.angle_beta   90.00
_cell.angle_gamma   90.00
#
_symmetry.space_group_name_H-M   'P 1'
#
loop_
_entity.id
_entity.type
_entity.pdbx_description
1 polymer ?
#
loop_
_entity_poly.entity_id
_entity_poly.type
_entity_poly.pdbx_seq_one_letter_code
_entity_poly.pdbx_strand_id
1 'polypeptide(L)'
;MWQCGRASGIAQEIAEKGCAEEIREATGLQLSAYFPAAKMAWLLRNGGEERQNRAKNGELCLGTIDSWLIYKLTGGAFKTDYSNASRTQLFNLKMLSWDEKICGIFDIPVCALAEVCDSDAVYGMTTMEGLFANPVPICGVLGDSHAALFGQGCLKPGMIKATYGTGSSLMMNIGDKPIQSSHGVVTSLAWGRGGKVDYVLEGNLNYTGAVITWLKDCLLYTSPSPRDGAT
;
A
#
# COMPACT_ATOMS: atom_id res chain seq x y z
N MET A 1 -3.87 3.63 9.44
CA MET A 1 -3.19 2.73 10.42
C MET A 1 -3.37 1.30 9.96
N TRP A 2 -2.29 0.60 9.62
CA TRP A 2 -2.34 -0.78 9.12
C TRP A 2 -2.90 -1.78 10.16
N GLN A 3 -2.67 -1.56 11.44
CA GLN A 3 -3.19 -2.39 12.54
C GLN A 3 -4.64 -2.10 12.94
N CYS A 4 -5.32 -1.15 12.28
CA CYS A 4 -6.68 -0.78 12.66
C CYS A 4 -7.68 -1.86 12.21
N GLY A 5 -8.35 -2.51 13.17
CA GLY A 5 -9.33 -3.57 12.92
C GLY A 5 -10.78 -3.10 12.73
N ARG A 6 -11.09 -1.79 12.73
CA ARG A 6 -12.47 -1.29 12.62
C ARG A 6 -13.22 -1.74 11.36
N ALA A 7 -12.48 -1.99 10.28
CA ALA A 7 -13.05 -2.45 9.02
C ALA A 7 -13.14 -3.98 8.88
N SER A 8 -12.84 -4.75 9.93
CA SER A 8 -12.86 -6.23 9.86
C SER A 8 -14.25 -6.78 9.51
N GLY A 9 -15.32 -6.16 10.02
CA GLY A 9 -16.70 -6.55 9.69
C GLY A 9 -17.03 -6.38 8.21
N ILE A 10 -16.47 -5.36 7.54
CA ILE A 10 -16.66 -5.17 6.08
C ILE A 10 -15.94 -6.26 5.30
N ALA A 11 -14.70 -6.59 5.67
CA ALA A 11 -13.97 -7.67 5.03
C ALA A 11 -14.68 -9.02 5.21
N GLN A 12 -15.24 -9.28 6.38
CA GLN A 12 -16.04 -10.48 6.66
C GLN A 12 -17.32 -10.51 5.81
N GLU A 13 -18.09 -9.41 5.75
CA GLU A 13 -19.29 -9.30 4.92
C GLU A 13 -19.00 -9.63 3.46
N ILE A 14 -17.89 -9.11 2.91
CA ILE A 14 -17.47 -9.35 1.53
C ILE A 14 -17.03 -10.81 1.34
N ALA A 15 -16.37 -11.41 2.31
CA ALA A 15 -16.00 -12.83 2.29
C ALA A 15 -17.24 -13.74 2.27
N GLU A 16 -18.26 -13.42 3.09
CA GLU A 16 -19.54 -14.15 3.15
C GLU A 16 -20.33 -14.06 1.83
N LYS A 17 -20.16 -12.97 1.07
CA LYS A 17 -20.70 -12.82 -0.30
C LYS A 17 -19.93 -13.62 -1.36
N GLY A 18 -18.84 -14.30 -0.99
CA GLY A 18 -18.05 -15.12 -1.90
C GLY A 18 -17.09 -14.36 -2.81
N CYS A 19 -16.84 -13.04 -2.56
CA CYS A 19 -16.02 -12.20 -3.44
C CYS A 19 -14.51 -12.29 -3.17
N ALA A 20 -14.06 -13.07 -2.16
CA ALA A 20 -12.67 -13.08 -1.73
C ALA A 20 -11.70 -13.56 -2.83
N GLU A 21 -12.06 -14.59 -3.58
CA GLU A 21 -11.22 -15.13 -4.65
C GLU A 21 -11.11 -14.16 -5.82
N GLU A 22 -12.21 -13.54 -6.22
CA GLU A 22 -12.22 -12.54 -7.28
C GLU A 22 -11.31 -11.36 -6.95
N ILE A 23 -11.36 -10.86 -5.70
CA ILE A 23 -10.47 -9.80 -5.22
C ILE A 23 -9.01 -10.26 -5.30
N ARG A 24 -8.72 -11.49 -4.87
CA ARG A 24 -7.37 -12.04 -4.92
C ARG A 24 -6.84 -12.18 -6.34
N GLU A 25 -7.66 -12.66 -7.27
CA GLU A 25 -7.28 -12.83 -8.68
C GLU A 25 -7.00 -11.50 -9.39
N ALA A 26 -7.80 -10.46 -9.12
CA ALA A 26 -7.65 -9.15 -9.72
C ALA A 26 -6.48 -8.37 -9.11
N THR A 27 -6.34 -8.40 -7.79
CA THR A 27 -5.45 -7.50 -7.05
C THR A 27 -4.16 -8.15 -6.54
N GLY A 28 -4.05 -9.49 -6.59
CA GLY A 28 -2.93 -10.24 -6.01
C GLY A 28 -2.93 -10.31 -4.48
N LEU A 29 -3.92 -9.71 -3.81
CA LEU A 29 -4.00 -9.56 -2.37
C LEU A 29 -5.15 -10.37 -1.77
N GLN A 30 -4.89 -11.08 -0.69
CA GLN A 30 -5.95 -11.75 0.06
C GLN A 30 -6.88 -10.73 0.71
N LEU A 31 -8.20 -10.99 0.70
CA LEU A 31 -9.17 -10.10 1.34
C LEU A 31 -8.88 -9.95 2.83
N SER A 32 -8.65 -8.72 3.26
CA SER A 32 -8.31 -8.41 4.64
C SER A 32 -8.55 -6.93 4.96
N ALA A 33 -8.96 -6.65 6.19
CA ALA A 33 -9.01 -5.29 6.73
C ALA A 33 -7.61 -4.65 6.92
N TYR A 34 -6.53 -5.39 6.70
CA TYR A 34 -5.17 -4.86 6.67
C TYR A 34 -5.00 -3.81 5.55
N PHE A 35 -5.57 -4.07 4.39
CA PHE A 35 -5.47 -3.21 3.21
C PHE A 35 -6.45 -2.04 3.24
N PRO A 36 -6.20 -0.97 2.44
CA PRO A 36 -7.01 0.26 2.45
C PRO A 36 -8.47 0.10 2.03
N ALA A 37 -8.83 -0.79 1.09
CA ALA A 37 -10.18 -0.87 0.54
C ALA A 37 -11.29 -0.96 1.60
N ALA A 38 -11.19 -1.93 2.52
CA ALA A 38 -12.17 -2.08 3.60
C ALA A 38 -12.21 -0.86 4.53
N LYS A 39 -11.07 -0.17 4.74
CA LYS A 39 -11.00 1.05 5.55
C LYS A 39 -11.63 2.25 4.85
N MET A 40 -11.45 2.39 3.54
CA MET A 40 -12.10 3.42 2.73
C MET A 40 -13.60 3.21 2.73
N ALA A 41 -14.09 1.98 2.53
CA ALA A 41 -15.49 1.61 2.62
C ALA A 41 -16.06 1.93 4.03
N TRP A 42 -15.31 1.62 5.09
CA TRP A 42 -15.69 1.96 6.46
C TRP A 42 -15.84 3.48 6.66
N LEU A 43 -14.90 4.26 6.14
CA LEU A 43 -14.95 5.73 6.23
C LEU A 43 -16.17 6.30 5.49
N LEU A 44 -16.52 5.77 4.32
CA LEU A 44 -17.71 6.20 3.57
C LEU A 44 -18.99 5.83 4.30
N ARG A 45 -19.13 4.57 4.75
CA ARG A 45 -20.33 4.08 5.45
C ARG A 45 -20.57 4.84 6.77
N ASN A 46 -19.53 5.09 7.55
CA ASN A 46 -19.64 5.82 8.82
C ASN A 46 -19.74 7.35 8.67
N GLY A 47 -19.56 7.87 7.47
CA GLY A 47 -19.73 9.29 7.18
C GLY A 47 -21.14 9.70 6.75
N GLY A 48 -22.05 8.70 6.64
CA GLY A 48 -23.43 8.91 6.21
C GLY A 48 -23.57 9.22 4.72
N GLU A 49 -24.81 9.46 4.30
CA GLU A 49 -25.16 9.68 2.89
C GLU A 49 -24.46 10.89 2.27
N GLU A 50 -24.29 11.97 3.03
CA GLU A 50 -23.58 13.16 2.53
C GLU A 50 -22.18 12.83 2.04
N ARG A 51 -21.40 12.08 2.85
CA ARG A 51 -20.04 11.69 2.49
C ARG A 51 -20.01 10.75 1.28
N GLN A 52 -20.95 9.81 1.21
CA GLN A 52 -21.08 8.91 0.07
C GLN A 52 -21.41 9.66 -1.21
N ASN A 53 -22.35 10.62 -1.14
CA ASN A 53 -22.72 11.43 -2.29
C ASN A 53 -21.58 12.33 -2.76
N ARG A 54 -20.85 12.97 -1.85
CA ARG A 54 -19.64 13.73 -2.19
C ARG A 54 -18.57 12.88 -2.86
N ALA A 55 -18.38 11.64 -2.41
CA ALA A 55 -17.45 10.71 -3.07
C ALA A 55 -17.90 10.35 -4.48
N LYS A 56 -19.20 10.08 -4.70
CA LYS A 56 -19.78 9.79 -6.01
C LYS A 56 -19.70 10.96 -6.98
N ASN A 57 -19.75 12.18 -6.46
CA ASN A 57 -19.64 13.41 -7.24
C ASN A 57 -18.18 13.84 -7.51
N GLY A 58 -17.18 13.09 -7.02
CA GLY A 58 -15.78 13.46 -7.15
C GLY A 58 -15.33 14.63 -6.25
N GLU A 59 -16.14 14.99 -5.27
CA GLU A 59 -15.86 16.08 -4.31
C GLU A 59 -15.05 15.60 -3.10
N LEU A 60 -14.84 14.30 -2.98
CA LEU A 60 -14.11 13.66 -1.88
C LEU A 60 -13.08 12.71 -2.43
N CYS A 61 -11.85 12.87 -1.99
CA CYS A 61 -10.71 12.04 -2.38
C CYS A 61 -10.45 10.92 -1.34
N LEU A 62 -10.25 9.71 -1.82
CA LEU A 62 -9.84 8.54 -1.05
C LEU A 62 -8.46 8.09 -1.52
N GLY A 63 -7.46 8.19 -0.68
CA GLY A 63 -6.08 7.85 -1.04
C GLY A 63 -5.28 7.27 0.11
N THR A 64 -4.07 6.90 -0.22
CA THR A 64 -3.02 6.51 0.70
C THR A 64 -2.21 7.73 1.13
N ILE A 65 -1.27 7.57 2.05
CA ILE A 65 -0.52 8.70 2.64
C ILE A 65 0.31 9.45 1.60
N ASP A 66 0.83 8.76 0.59
CA ASP A 66 1.56 9.34 -0.54
C ASP A 66 0.69 10.34 -1.33
N SER A 67 -0.54 9.95 -1.67
CA SER A 67 -1.49 10.84 -2.36
C SER A 67 -1.81 12.10 -1.54
N TRP A 68 -1.94 11.96 -0.22
CA TRP A 68 -2.13 13.09 0.67
C TRP A 68 -0.92 14.02 0.71
N LEU A 69 0.31 13.45 0.79
CA LEU A 69 1.55 14.24 0.78
C LEU A 69 1.71 14.99 -0.55
N ILE A 70 1.50 14.31 -1.68
CA ILE A 70 1.54 14.93 -3.01
C ILE A 70 0.53 16.08 -3.08
N TYR A 71 -0.72 15.85 -2.69
CA TYR A 71 -1.76 16.85 -2.68
C TYR A 71 -1.36 18.10 -1.88
N LYS A 72 -0.83 17.91 -0.67
CA LYS A 72 -0.39 19.02 0.20
C LYS A 72 0.82 19.75 -0.35
N LEU A 73 1.82 19.02 -0.82
CA LEU A 73 3.07 19.60 -1.31
C LEU A 73 2.91 20.34 -2.64
N THR A 74 1.98 19.90 -3.49
CA THR A 74 1.76 20.50 -4.82
C THR A 74 0.62 21.52 -4.85
N GLY A 75 -0.14 21.61 -3.77
CA GLY A 75 -1.31 22.49 -3.72
C GLY A 75 -2.53 21.94 -4.46
N GLY A 76 -2.64 20.62 -4.68
CA GLY A 76 -3.86 20.04 -5.22
C GLY A 76 -3.74 18.85 -6.17
N ALA A 77 -2.54 18.44 -6.59
CA ALA A 77 -2.39 17.24 -7.42
C ALA A 77 -2.73 15.99 -6.61
N PHE A 78 -3.76 15.25 -7.04
CA PHE A 78 -4.21 14.02 -6.38
C PHE A 78 -3.74 12.81 -7.18
N LYS A 79 -2.54 12.34 -6.89
CA LYS A 79 -1.82 11.29 -7.60
C LYS A 79 -1.26 10.24 -6.66
N THR A 80 -1.02 9.05 -7.19
CA THR A 80 -0.33 7.93 -6.53
C THR A 80 0.53 7.19 -7.54
N ASP A 81 1.39 6.29 -7.07
CA ASP A 81 2.16 5.42 -7.95
C ASP A 81 1.63 3.98 -7.97
N TYR A 82 2.14 3.16 -8.88
CA TYR A 82 1.77 1.77 -9.02
C TYR A 82 2.01 0.94 -7.76
N SER A 83 3.12 1.20 -7.02
CA SER A 83 3.43 0.44 -5.81
C SER A 83 2.43 0.69 -4.70
N ASN A 84 2.01 1.94 -4.49
CA ASN A 84 0.98 2.30 -3.51
C ASN A 84 -0.42 1.87 -3.97
N ALA A 85 -0.79 2.12 -5.24
CA ALA A 85 -2.08 1.74 -5.79
C ALA A 85 -2.33 0.23 -5.66
N SER A 86 -1.35 -0.60 -6.02
CA SER A 86 -1.47 -2.06 -5.96
C SER A 86 -1.65 -2.62 -4.54
N ARG A 87 -1.36 -1.82 -3.49
CA ARG A 87 -1.58 -2.23 -2.08
C ARG A 87 -2.96 -1.89 -1.54
N THR A 88 -3.82 -1.26 -2.34
CA THR A 88 -5.15 -0.83 -1.88
C THR A 88 -6.20 -1.92 -1.82
N GLN A 89 -6.06 -3.02 -2.54
CA GLN A 89 -7.10 -4.01 -2.90
C GLN A 89 -8.17 -3.46 -3.86
N LEU A 90 -7.90 -2.39 -4.60
CA LEU A 90 -8.81 -1.81 -5.59
C LEU A 90 -8.20 -1.76 -6.98
N PHE A 91 -6.90 -2.07 -7.08
CA PHE A 91 -6.12 -1.95 -8.30
C PHE A 91 -5.91 -3.29 -8.98
N ASN A 92 -6.27 -3.40 -10.25
CA ASN A 92 -6.10 -4.62 -11.04
C ASN A 92 -4.67 -4.74 -11.57
N LEU A 93 -3.98 -5.81 -11.17
CA LEU A 93 -2.58 -6.03 -11.52
C LEU A 93 -2.34 -6.33 -13.01
N LYS A 94 -3.35 -6.82 -13.72
CA LYS A 94 -3.26 -7.17 -15.15
C LYS A 94 -3.65 -6.00 -16.04
N MET A 95 -4.71 -5.26 -15.64
CA MET A 95 -5.22 -4.10 -16.38
C MET A 95 -4.40 -2.83 -16.09
N LEU A 96 -3.63 -2.82 -15.02
CA LEU A 96 -2.85 -1.66 -14.52
C LEU A 96 -3.73 -0.41 -14.33
N SER A 97 -4.92 -0.62 -13.79
CA SER A 97 -5.92 0.43 -13.52
C SER A 97 -6.75 0.09 -12.29
N TRP A 98 -7.47 1.06 -11.75
CA TRP A 98 -8.51 0.80 -10.77
C TRP A 98 -9.53 -0.17 -11.36
N ASP A 99 -9.89 -1.21 -10.59
CA ASP A 99 -10.86 -2.22 -11.01
C ASP A 99 -12.26 -1.78 -10.62
N GLU A 100 -13.07 -1.38 -11.60
CA GLU A 100 -14.43 -0.88 -11.36
C GLU A 100 -15.32 -1.91 -10.65
N LYS A 101 -15.16 -3.21 -10.97
CA LYS A 101 -15.93 -4.28 -10.34
C LYS A 101 -15.54 -4.45 -8.87
N ILE A 102 -14.24 -4.48 -8.58
CA ILE A 102 -13.74 -4.56 -7.21
C ILE A 102 -14.11 -3.30 -6.42
N CYS A 103 -13.97 -2.11 -7.01
CA CYS A 103 -14.43 -0.86 -6.42
C CYS A 103 -15.92 -0.91 -6.07
N GLY A 104 -16.75 -1.49 -6.95
CA GLY A 104 -18.18 -1.72 -6.72
C GLY A 104 -18.46 -2.68 -5.55
N ILE A 105 -17.67 -3.73 -5.36
CA ILE A 105 -17.80 -4.65 -4.22
C ILE A 105 -17.62 -3.91 -2.87
N PHE A 106 -16.73 -2.92 -2.83
CA PHE A 106 -16.46 -2.10 -1.65
C PHE A 106 -17.33 -0.83 -1.56
N ASP A 107 -18.24 -0.58 -2.50
CA ASP A 107 -19.01 0.67 -2.63
C ASP A 107 -18.11 1.92 -2.72
N ILE A 108 -16.98 1.84 -3.41
CA ILE A 108 -16.02 2.93 -3.59
C ILE A 108 -16.12 3.46 -5.02
N PRO A 109 -16.52 4.71 -5.24
CA PRO A 109 -16.53 5.29 -6.58
C PRO A 109 -15.10 5.53 -7.09
N VAL A 110 -14.81 5.10 -8.32
CA VAL A 110 -13.48 5.25 -8.94
C VAL A 110 -13.06 6.72 -9.06
N CYS A 111 -14.00 7.63 -9.28
CA CYS A 111 -13.72 9.07 -9.35
C CYS A 111 -13.19 9.68 -8.04
N ALA A 112 -13.32 8.97 -6.91
CA ALA A 112 -12.74 9.37 -5.64
C ALA A 112 -11.30 8.89 -5.43
N LEU A 113 -10.76 8.06 -6.36
CA LEU A 113 -9.41 7.50 -6.27
C LEU A 113 -8.40 8.36 -7.03
N ALA A 114 -7.13 8.29 -6.61
CA ALA A 114 -6.04 9.08 -7.18
C ALA A 114 -5.70 8.65 -8.62
N GLU A 115 -5.21 9.59 -9.43
CA GLU A 115 -4.56 9.27 -10.70
C GLU A 115 -3.30 8.43 -10.45
N VAL A 116 -3.16 7.30 -11.15
CA VAL A 116 -2.02 6.41 -11.01
C VAL A 116 -0.97 6.75 -12.06
N CYS A 117 0.25 7.00 -11.61
CA CYS A 117 1.39 7.39 -12.44
C CYS A 117 2.54 6.40 -12.31
N ASP A 118 3.49 6.45 -13.25
CA ASP A 118 4.79 5.79 -13.07
C ASP A 118 5.49 6.31 -11.82
N SER A 119 6.24 5.44 -11.14
CA SER A 119 6.91 5.81 -9.88
C SER A 119 7.98 6.89 -10.05
N ASP A 120 8.49 7.07 -11.28
CA ASP A 120 9.44 8.12 -11.68
C ASP A 120 8.79 9.28 -12.46
N ALA A 121 7.46 9.41 -12.44
CA ALA A 121 6.76 10.50 -13.08
C ALA A 121 6.93 11.83 -12.32
N VAL A 122 6.62 12.94 -13.00
CA VAL A 122 6.48 14.24 -12.34
C VAL A 122 5.08 14.35 -11.73
N TYR A 123 5.01 14.30 -10.42
CA TYR A 123 3.74 14.37 -9.66
C TYR A 123 3.21 15.79 -9.50
N GLY A 124 4.08 16.79 -9.62
CA GLY A 124 3.78 18.21 -9.53
C GLY A 124 5.00 19.00 -9.07
N MET A 125 4.79 20.31 -8.90
CA MET A 125 5.82 21.23 -8.43
C MET A 125 5.53 21.64 -6.99
N THR A 126 6.57 21.88 -6.21
CA THR A 126 6.45 22.32 -4.83
C THR A 126 7.49 23.38 -4.47
N THR A 127 7.10 24.34 -3.65
CA THR A 127 8.03 25.25 -2.96
C THR A 127 8.29 24.84 -1.51
N MET A 128 7.71 23.70 -1.06
CA MET A 128 7.72 23.30 0.35
C MET A 128 7.26 24.45 1.27
N GLU A 129 6.07 24.99 0.97
CA GLU A 129 5.47 26.14 1.70
C GLU A 129 6.38 27.40 1.73
N GLY A 130 7.16 27.62 0.66
CA GLY A 130 8.05 28.78 0.53
C GLY A 130 9.47 28.56 1.03
N LEU A 131 9.82 27.32 1.44
CA LEU A 131 11.20 26.98 1.80
C LEU A 131 12.15 27.10 0.60
N PHE A 132 11.68 26.75 -0.60
CA PHE A 132 12.42 26.90 -1.84
C PHE A 132 12.05 28.20 -2.54
N ALA A 133 13.04 28.99 -2.95
CA ALA A 133 12.84 30.22 -3.72
C ALA A 133 12.15 29.97 -5.07
N ASN A 134 12.46 28.85 -5.70
CA ASN A 134 11.84 28.40 -6.96
C ASN A 134 11.16 27.04 -6.77
N PRO A 135 10.02 26.79 -7.44
CA PRO A 135 9.37 25.49 -7.41
C PRO A 135 10.30 24.38 -7.92
N VAL A 136 10.34 23.25 -7.22
CA VAL A 136 11.06 22.03 -7.61
C VAL A 136 10.06 20.90 -7.92
N PRO A 137 10.36 20.01 -8.91
CA PRO A 137 9.46 18.91 -9.22
C PRO A 137 9.57 17.79 -8.17
N ILE A 138 8.42 17.15 -7.90
CA ILE A 138 8.37 15.86 -7.20
C ILE A 138 8.43 14.77 -8.26
N CYS A 139 9.58 14.08 -8.37
CA CYS A 139 9.88 13.14 -9.46
C CYS A 139 9.99 11.68 -9.02
N GLY A 140 9.54 11.33 -7.82
CA GLY A 140 9.62 9.97 -7.36
C GLY A 140 8.66 9.71 -6.20
N VAL A 141 7.86 8.66 -6.35
CA VAL A 141 6.93 8.18 -5.33
C VAL A 141 6.98 6.67 -5.32
N LEU A 142 7.21 6.08 -4.15
CA LEU A 142 7.22 4.64 -3.92
C LEU A 142 6.69 4.34 -2.52
N GLY A 143 6.03 3.22 -2.36
CA GLY A 143 5.77 2.67 -1.03
C GLY A 143 7.08 2.38 -0.30
N ASP A 144 7.14 2.55 1.02
CA ASP A 144 8.36 2.46 1.82
C ASP A 144 9.13 1.14 1.61
N SER A 145 8.43 0.03 1.63
CA SER A 145 9.01 -1.30 1.38
C SER A 145 9.48 -1.48 -0.06
N HIS A 146 8.79 -0.88 -1.02
CA HIS A 146 9.15 -0.89 -2.44
C HIS A 146 10.37 0.02 -2.71
N ALA A 147 10.42 1.17 -2.05
CA ALA A 147 11.58 2.06 -2.06
C ALA A 147 12.83 1.35 -1.48
N ALA A 148 12.65 0.58 -0.40
CA ALA A 148 13.73 -0.22 0.16
C ALA A 148 14.20 -1.33 -0.80
N LEU A 149 13.27 -2.00 -1.51
CA LEU A 149 13.61 -2.99 -2.54
C LEU A 149 14.45 -2.36 -3.65
N PHE A 150 14.02 -1.19 -4.15
CA PHE A 150 14.74 -0.43 -5.16
C PHE A 150 16.10 0.06 -4.65
N GLY A 151 16.13 0.66 -3.45
CA GLY A 151 17.34 1.22 -2.84
C GLY A 151 18.40 0.17 -2.50
N GLN A 152 18.01 -1.07 -2.24
CA GLN A 152 18.92 -2.22 -2.09
C GLN A 152 19.39 -2.82 -3.43
N GLY A 153 19.00 -2.22 -4.55
CA GLY A 153 19.40 -2.66 -5.88
C GLY A 153 18.75 -3.96 -6.35
N CYS A 154 17.61 -4.34 -5.78
CA CYS A 154 16.88 -5.55 -6.17
C CYS A 154 16.12 -5.35 -7.50
N LEU A 155 16.86 -5.00 -8.57
CA LEU A 155 16.32 -4.58 -9.86
C LEU A 155 16.13 -5.74 -10.86
N LYS A 156 16.49 -6.96 -10.49
CA LYS A 156 16.38 -8.13 -11.37
C LYS A 156 15.48 -9.20 -10.74
N PRO A 157 14.75 -9.98 -11.56
CA PRO A 157 13.99 -11.12 -11.06
C PRO A 157 14.83 -12.06 -10.18
N GLY A 158 14.25 -12.50 -9.06
CA GLY A 158 14.88 -13.36 -8.08
C GLY A 158 15.66 -12.61 -6.99
N MET A 159 15.90 -11.31 -7.12
CA MET A 159 16.55 -10.53 -6.05
C MET A 159 15.57 -10.23 -4.93
N ILE A 160 16.03 -10.40 -3.69
CA ILE A 160 15.21 -10.32 -2.48
C ILE A 160 15.78 -9.26 -1.54
N LYS A 161 14.89 -8.43 -1.00
CA LYS A 161 15.19 -7.61 0.18
C LYS A 161 14.49 -8.20 1.41
N ALA A 162 15.15 -8.12 2.55
CA ALA A 162 14.59 -8.44 3.85
C ALA A 162 14.66 -7.21 4.76
N THR A 163 13.54 -6.88 5.39
CA THR A 163 13.48 -5.84 6.42
C THR A 163 13.09 -6.49 7.73
N TYR A 164 13.89 -6.29 8.76
CA TYR A 164 13.63 -6.77 10.11
C TYR A 164 13.37 -5.59 11.04
N GLY A 165 12.21 -5.60 11.70
CA GLY A 165 11.78 -4.56 12.63
C GLY A 165 10.79 -5.13 13.63
N THR A 166 9.78 -4.35 14.03
CA THR A 166 8.62 -4.81 14.83
C THR A 166 7.97 -6.05 14.21
N GLY A 167 7.74 -5.99 12.89
CA GLY A 167 7.50 -7.11 12.00
C GLY A 167 8.64 -7.28 11.01
N SER A 168 8.57 -8.28 10.14
CA SER A 168 9.51 -8.48 9.04
C SER A 168 8.79 -8.52 7.72
N SER A 169 9.40 -7.92 6.68
CA SER A 169 8.91 -7.94 5.30
C SER A 169 10.00 -8.46 4.38
N LEU A 170 9.65 -9.52 3.66
CA LEU A 170 10.48 -10.13 2.62
C LEU A 170 9.84 -9.79 1.28
N MET A 171 10.57 -9.15 0.38
CA MET A 171 10.07 -8.83 -0.95
C MET A 171 11.04 -9.33 -2.01
N MET A 172 10.51 -10.02 -3.02
CA MET A 172 11.27 -10.54 -4.15
C MET A 172 10.76 -9.92 -5.45
N ASN A 173 11.65 -9.26 -6.18
CA ASN A 173 11.36 -8.83 -7.55
C ASN A 173 11.12 -10.08 -8.42
N ILE A 174 10.02 -10.14 -9.16
CA ILE A 174 9.64 -11.25 -10.04
C ILE A 174 9.56 -10.84 -11.52
N GLY A 175 9.99 -9.61 -11.85
CA GLY A 175 10.03 -9.08 -13.22
C GLY A 175 8.66 -8.59 -13.70
N ASP A 176 8.45 -8.67 -15.01
CA ASP A 176 7.36 -8.03 -15.75
C ASP A 176 6.05 -8.84 -15.80
N LYS A 177 5.96 -9.96 -15.10
CA LYS A 177 4.77 -10.82 -15.10
C LYS A 177 4.29 -11.11 -13.67
N PRO A 178 2.99 -10.95 -13.39
CA PRO A 178 2.44 -11.29 -12.09
C PRO A 178 2.44 -12.81 -11.88
N ILE A 179 2.86 -13.25 -10.71
CA ILE A 179 2.79 -14.64 -10.26
C ILE A 179 1.84 -14.68 -9.07
N GLN A 180 0.81 -15.48 -9.13
CA GLN A 180 -0.06 -15.72 -7.97
C GLN A 180 0.47 -16.90 -7.17
N SER A 181 0.73 -16.67 -5.89
CA SER A 181 1.20 -17.70 -4.97
C SER A 181 0.04 -18.52 -4.41
N SER A 182 0.24 -19.84 -4.34
CA SER A 182 -0.61 -20.77 -3.59
C SER A 182 -0.19 -20.94 -2.12
N HIS A 183 0.87 -20.26 -1.68
CA HIS A 183 1.52 -20.46 -0.39
C HIS A 183 1.41 -19.24 0.56
N GLY A 184 0.43 -18.37 0.34
CA GLY A 184 0.09 -17.29 1.27
C GLY A 184 0.92 -16.00 1.13
N VAL A 185 1.91 -15.94 0.23
CA VAL A 185 2.55 -14.67 -0.13
C VAL A 185 1.67 -13.89 -1.11
N VAL A 186 1.75 -12.58 -1.07
CA VAL A 186 0.94 -11.70 -1.91
C VAL A 186 1.75 -11.15 -3.07
N THR A 187 1.05 -10.81 -4.16
CA THR A 187 1.64 -10.17 -5.32
C THR A 187 1.21 -8.71 -5.37
N SER A 188 2.13 -7.82 -5.68
CA SER A 188 1.86 -6.40 -5.95
C SER A 188 2.80 -5.87 -7.03
N LEU A 189 2.65 -4.59 -7.39
CA LEU A 189 3.58 -3.93 -8.30
C LEU A 189 4.79 -3.41 -7.51
N ALA A 190 5.97 -3.70 -7.98
CA ALA A 190 7.21 -3.18 -7.40
C ALA A 190 7.36 -1.69 -7.68
N TRP A 191 7.21 -1.30 -8.93
CA TRP A 191 7.22 0.08 -9.47
C TRP A 191 6.72 0.10 -10.90
N GLY A 192 6.35 1.31 -11.38
CA GLY A 192 6.21 1.63 -12.79
C GLY A 192 7.32 2.59 -13.20
N ARG A 193 7.94 2.36 -14.35
CA ARG A 193 9.01 3.19 -14.86
C ARG A 193 9.05 3.18 -16.37
N GLY A 194 8.92 4.36 -16.99
CA GLY A 194 8.96 4.50 -18.44
C GLY A 194 7.90 3.67 -19.16
N GLY A 195 6.69 3.57 -18.59
CA GLY A 195 5.59 2.80 -19.13
C GLY A 195 5.73 1.27 -18.98
N LYS A 196 6.69 0.79 -18.19
CA LYS A 196 6.87 -0.62 -17.84
C LYS A 196 6.69 -0.82 -16.34
N VAL A 197 6.19 -1.97 -15.95
CA VAL A 197 6.01 -2.33 -14.54
C VAL A 197 6.80 -3.59 -14.20
N ASP A 198 7.34 -3.60 -12.99
CA ASP A 198 7.85 -4.82 -12.36
C ASP A 198 6.91 -5.22 -11.23
N TYR A 199 6.82 -6.52 -11.00
CA TYR A 199 6.02 -7.12 -9.95
C TYR A 199 6.90 -7.63 -8.80
N VAL A 200 6.28 -7.81 -7.65
CA VAL A 200 6.93 -8.31 -6.44
C VAL A 200 6.06 -9.34 -5.73
N LEU A 201 6.70 -10.40 -5.22
CA LEU A 201 6.11 -11.27 -4.21
C LEU A 201 6.51 -10.76 -2.83
N GLU A 202 5.56 -10.72 -1.92
CA GLU A 202 5.77 -10.22 -0.55
C GLU A 202 5.24 -11.20 0.49
N GLY A 203 6.09 -11.51 1.45
CA GLY A 203 5.75 -12.22 2.68
C GLY A 203 5.94 -11.29 3.88
N ASN A 204 4.91 -11.16 4.72
CA ASN A 204 4.93 -10.35 5.93
C ASN A 204 4.79 -11.21 7.17
N LEU A 205 5.68 -10.98 8.12
CA LEU A 205 5.60 -11.51 9.48
C LEU A 205 5.28 -10.34 10.42
N ASN A 206 4.05 -10.29 10.92
CA ASN A 206 3.56 -9.13 11.68
C ASN A 206 4.27 -8.91 13.02
N TYR A 207 4.86 -9.97 13.58
CA TYR A 207 5.53 -9.95 14.88
C TYR A 207 6.86 -10.69 14.80
N THR A 208 7.97 -9.96 14.83
CA THR A 208 9.34 -10.50 14.93
C THR A 208 10.07 -9.79 16.06
N GLY A 209 10.59 -8.59 15.86
CA GLY A 209 11.20 -7.79 16.94
C GLY A 209 10.23 -7.46 18.06
N ALA A 210 8.94 -7.30 17.75
CA ALA A 210 7.90 -7.10 18.76
C ALA A 210 7.78 -8.26 19.76
N VAL A 211 8.03 -9.49 19.33
CA VAL A 211 8.03 -10.66 20.23
C VAL A 211 9.18 -10.56 21.24
N ILE A 212 10.35 -10.11 20.80
CA ILE A 212 11.51 -9.92 21.68
C ILE A 212 11.22 -8.81 22.71
N THR A 213 10.63 -7.69 22.27
CA THR A 213 10.21 -6.61 23.17
C THR A 213 9.19 -7.12 24.17
N TRP A 214 8.16 -7.85 23.71
CA TRP A 214 7.16 -8.45 24.58
C TRP A 214 7.76 -9.42 25.62
N LEU A 215 8.71 -10.28 25.21
CA LEU A 215 9.41 -11.17 26.13
C LEU A 215 10.17 -10.40 27.22
N LYS A 216 10.85 -9.30 26.82
CA LYS A 216 11.55 -8.43 27.79
C LYS A 216 10.58 -7.77 28.77
N ASP A 217 9.53 -7.15 28.25
CA ASP A 217 8.62 -6.29 29.04
C ASP A 217 7.67 -7.11 29.91
N CYS A 218 7.12 -8.20 29.37
CA CYS A 218 6.10 -9.00 30.07
C CYS A 218 6.70 -10.13 30.92
N LEU A 219 7.82 -10.71 30.52
CA LEU A 219 8.44 -11.83 31.22
C LEU A 219 9.71 -11.44 31.99
N LEU A 220 10.06 -10.13 31.99
CA LEU A 220 11.29 -9.62 32.61
C LEU A 220 12.56 -10.36 32.14
N TYR A 221 12.52 -10.86 30.90
CA TYR A 221 13.63 -11.62 30.33
C TYR A 221 14.75 -10.66 29.95
N THR A 222 15.90 -10.79 30.58
CA THR A 222 17.12 -10.08 30.18
C THR A 222 17.88 -10.92 29.18
N SER A 223 18.07 -10.41 27.97
CA SER A 223 18.92 -11.09 26.99
C SER A 223 20.39 -11.01 27.44
N PRO A 224 21.05 -12.13 27.72
CA PRO A 224 22.44 -12.13 28.13
C PRO A 224 23.40 -12.03 26.93
N SER A 225 23.09 -11.18 25.95
CA SER A 225 24.02 -10.99 24.83
C SER A 225 25.26 -10.24 25.32
N PRO A 226 26.48 -10.72 25.03
CA PRO A 226 27.69 -9.98 25.34
C PRO A 226 27.76 -8.58 24.74
N ARG A 227 26.93 -8.29 23.72
CA ARG A 227 26.79 -6.96 23.13
C ARG A 227 25.91 -6.02 23.95
N ASP A 228 24.99 -6.56 24.75
CA ASP A 228 24.08 -5.74 25.58
C ASP A 228 24.75 -5.21 26.85
N GLY A 229 25.93 -5.70 27.20
CA GLY A 229 26.75 -5.26 28.32
C GLY A 229 27.86 -4.26 27.95
N ALA A 230 27.96 -3.85 26.69
CA ALA A 230 29.03 -3.00 26.16
C ALA A 230 28.54 -1.56 25.84
N THR A 231 27.41 -1.12 26.38
CA THR A 231 26.90 0.27 26.30
C THR A 231 26.84 0.88 27.68
#